data_c54d4d8ae80f80f1b777b78052439819
#
_entry.id   c54d4d8ae80f80f1b777b78052439819
#
_cell.length_a   1.000
_cell.length_b   1.000
_cell.length_c   1.000
_cell.angle_alpha   90.00
_cell.angle_beta   90.00
_cell.angle_gamma   90.00
#
_symmetry.space_group_name_H-M   'P 1'
#
loop_
_entity.id
_entity.type
_entity.pdbx_description
1 polymer ?
#
loop_
_entity_poly.entity_id
_entity_poly.type
_entity_poly.pdbx_seq_one_letter_code
_entity_poly.pdbx_strand_id
1 'polypeptide(L)'
;MLSGIQKFVDWIDHPDRDIIDDVKNAVMLERDEYIQKCVDWLIFGPKDSQNLKIFLKYMHSGKQRRFNPERCIHYMYEMHDDNSPMPFFGMFMGAFVENKEVNFIDALAQHQVESKIWLLTELERLGKKYDNGLFIGGWLGISSYWALKKELAKNITNLDLDESAIKFSDKLNSFNAGYKGVAKDVADFDFNGYDLIINTSSEHMNTDWFDRVEKGTMVAIQSNDFHEIEEHINTVNDLTELQKKFNMKEILYSGVRDCDRYNRFMLIGVK
;
A
#
# COMPACT_ATOMS: atom_id res chain seq x y z
N MET A 1 32.26 -6.44 0.49
CA MET A 1 31.97 -5.21 -0.26
C MET A 1 30.58 -4.80 0.17
N LEU A 2 30.38 -3.57 0.64
CA LEU A 2 29.01 -3.08 0.94
C LEU A 2 28.22 -3.02 -0.37
N SER A 3 26.92 -3.37 -0.32
CA SER A 3 26.02 -3.23 -1.47
C SER A 3 25.95 -1.76 -1.93
N GLY A 4 25.60 -1.49 -3.18
CA GLY A 4 25.46 -0.13 -3.68
C GLY A 4 24.44 0.68 -2.87
N ILE A 5 23.38 0.03 -2.39
CA ILE A 5 22.39 0.62 -1.51
C ILE A 5 22.98 1.00 -0.16
N GLN A 6 23.83 0.15 0.45
CA GLN A 6 24.46 0.51 1.72
C GLN A 6 25.36 1.73 1.56
N LYS A 7 26.11 1.83 0.47
CA LYS A 7 26.92 3.03 0.16
C LYS A 7 26.07 4.27 -0.04
N PHE A 8 24.91 4.11 -0.68
CA PHE A 8 23.95 5.19 -0.88
C PHE A 8 23.36 5.68 0.44
N VAL A 9 22.98 4.77 1.33
CA VAL A 9 22.50 5.09 2.68
C VAL A 9 23.60 5.79 3.49
N ASP A 10 24.84 5.29 3.44
CA ASP A 10 25.98 5.90 4.12
C ASP A 10 26.27 7.31 3.58
N TRP A 11 26.08 7.55 2.28
CA TRP A 11 26.18 8.90 1.70
C TRP A 11 25.06 9.84 2.19
N ILE A 12 23.84 9.34 2.34
CA ILE A 12 22.73 10.14 2.88
C ILE A 12 23.01 10.59 4.31
N ASP A 13 23.63 9.73 5.11
CA ASP A 13 23.99 10.06 6.49
C ASP A 13 25.18 11.01 6.59
N HIS A 14 26.03 11.07 5.54
CA HIS A 14 27.20 11.93 5.45
C HIS A 14 27.26 12.72 4.14
N PRO A 15 26.29 13.61 3.89
CA PRO A 15 26.14 14.30 2.60
C PRO A 15 27.32 15.24 2.24
N ASP A 16 28.18 15.58 3.19
CA ASP A 16 29.35 16.44 2.97
C ASP A 16 30.54 15.68 2.37
N ARG A 17 30.45 14.39 2.22
CA ARG A 17 31.46 13.59 1.51
C ARG A 17 31.15 13.61 0.02
N ASP A 18 32.14 13.95 -0.77
CA ASP A 18 32.07 13.92 -2.24
C ASP A 18 32.19 12.47 -2.74
N ILE A 19 31.19 11.64 -2.40
CA ILE A 19 31.10 10.22 -2.77
C ILE A 19 30.00 9.94 -3.79
N ILE A 20 29.45 11.02 -4.40
CA ILE A 20 28.35 10.87 -5.38
C ILE A 20 28.76 9.96 -6.53
N ASP A 21 29.99 10.10 -7.05
CA ASP A 21 30.46 9.25 -8.12
C ASP A 21 30.73 7.82 -7.67
N ASP A 22 31.19 7.62 -6.43
CA ASP A 22 31.34 6.27 -5.85
C ASP A 22 29.99 5.58 -5.65
N VAL A 23 28.97 6.31 -5.22
CA VAL A 23 27.59 5.80 -5.10
C VAL A 23 27.01 5.45 -6.46
N LYS A 24 27.15 6.34 -7.45
CA LYS A 24 26.73 6.07 -8.84
C LYS A 24 27.41 4.81 -9.39
N ASN A 25 28.74 4.73 -9.27
CA ASN A 25 29.50 3.58 -9.76
C ASN A 25 29.09 2.27 -9.06
N ALA A 26 28.83 2.32 -7.75
CA ALA A 26 28.38 1.15 -7.00
C ALA A 26 26.99 0.68 -7.44
N VAL A 27 26.05 1.62 -7.67
CA VAL A 27 24.70 1.34 -8.15
C VAL A 27 24.73 0.81 -9.58
N MET A 28 25.54 1.39 -10.48
CA MET A 28 25.71 0.90 -11.85
C MET A 28 26.28 -0.51 -11.92
N LEU A 29 27.17 -0.88 -10.98
CA LEU A 29 27.77 -2.21 -10.91
C LEU A 29 26.74 -3.28 -10.50
N GLU A 30 25.74 -2.93 -9.73
CA GLU A 30 24.67 -3.85 -9.31
C GLU A 30 23.65 -4.12 -10.43
N ARG A 31 23.73 -3.41 -11.57
CA ARG A 31 22.81 -3.51 -12.73
C ARG A 31 21.33 -3.39 -12.34
N ASP A 32 21.05 -2.79 -11.22
CA ASP A 32 19.67 -2.54 -10.79
C ASP A 32 19.21 -1.21 -11.38
N GLU A 33 18.48 -1.29 -12.49
CA GLU A 33 17.94 -0.13 -13.19
C GLU A 33 17.03 0.72 -12.28
N TYR A 34 16.41 0.09 -11.29
CA TYR A 34 15.51 0.74 -10.35
C TYR A 34 16.26 1.63 -9.35
N ILE A 35 17.35 1.11 -8.82
CA ILE A 35 18.23 1.87 -7.93
C ILE A 35 18.85 3.03 -8.68
N GLN A 36 19.29 2.79 -9.93
CA GLN A 36 19.85 3.84 -10.77
C GLN A 36 18.85 4.99 -10.96
N LYS A 37 17.60 4.72 -11.31
CA LYS A 37 16.57 5.74 -11.48
C LYS A 37 16.28 6.49 -10.17
N CYS A 38 16.25 5.81 -9.02
CA CYS A 38 16.12 6.46 -7.72
C CYS A 38 17.30 7.40 -7.42
N VAL A 39 18.52 6.95 -7.72
CA VAL A 39 19.74 7.77 -7.56
C VAL A 39 19.74 8.96 -8.51
N ASP A 40 19.39 8.76 -9.77
CA ASP A 40 19.29 9.83 -10.76
C ASP A 40 18.24 10.87 -10.34
N TRP A 41 17.10 10.41 -9.84
CA TRP A 41 16.07 11.32 -9.33
C TRP A 41 16.54 12.11 -8.11
N LEU A 42 17.31 11.51 -7.19
CA LEU A 42 17.92 12.18 -6.04
C LEU A 42 18.94 13.24 -6.43
N ILE A 43 19.72 12.98 -7.48
CA ILE A 43 20.83 13.84 -7.89
C ILE A 43 20.35 14.96 -8.81
N PHE A 44 19.46 14.63 -9.76
CA PHE A 44 19.02 15.52 -10.84
C PHE A 44 17.56 15.91 -10.75
N GLY A 45 16.79 15.26 -9.86
CA GLY A 45 15.37 15.51 -9.71
C GLY A 45 15.04 16.88 -9.10
N PRO A 46 13.78 17.28 -9.17
CA PRO A 46 13.31 18.55 -8.67
C PRO A 46 13.54 18.71 -7.16
N LYS A 47 13.25 19.86 -6.61
CA LYS A 47 13.53 20.29 -5.22
C LYS A 47 13.13 19.31 -4.09
N ASP A 48 12.36 18.27 -4.42
CA ASP A 48 11.91 17.22 -3.49
C ASP A 48 13.00 16.19 -3.11
N SER A 49 14.19 16.28 -3.68
CA SER A 49 15.33 15.43 -3.30
C SER A 49 15.65 15.48 -1.80
N GLN A 50 15.34 16.60 -1.14
CA GLN A 50 15.54 16.74 0.31
C GLN A 50 14.56 15.86 1.11
N ASN A 51 13.33 15.71 0.63
CA ASN A 51 12.32 14.87 1.26
C ASN A 51 12.71 13.38 1.17
N LEU A 52 13.26 12.95 0.04
CA LEU A 52 13.79 11.60 -0.08
C LEU A 52 14.95 11.35 0.90
N LYS A 53 15.86 12.30 1.08
CA LYS A 53 16.93 12.19 2.09
C LYS A 53 16.38 12.03 3.51
N ILE A 54 15.36 12.82 3.86
CA ILE A 54 14.68 12.71 5.17
C ILE A 54 14.04 11.33 5.33
N PHE A 55 13.34 10.85 4.30
CA PHE A 55 12.71 9.53 4.28
C PHE A 55 13.74 8.41 4.46
N LEU A 56 14.79 8.40 3.66
CA LEU A 56 15.83 7.37 3.74
C LEU A 56 16.56 7.40 5.08
N LYS A 57 16.83 8.60 5.65
CA LYS A 57 17.37 8.72 7.02
C LYS A 57 16.43 8.15 8.06
N TYR A 58 15.14 8.44 7.97
CA TYR A 58 14.14 7.88 8.86
C TYR A 58 14.12 6.36 8.77
N MET A 59 14.12 5.84 7.56
CA MET A 59 14.10 4.42 7.26
C MET A 59 15.35 3.69 7.77
N HIS A 60 16.51 4.35 7.69
CA HIS A 60 17.79 3.81 8.16
C HIS A 60 17.99 3.94 9.67
N SER A 61 17.22 4.78 10.36
CA SER A 61 17.41 5.05 11.80
C SER A 61 17.19 3.83 12.73
N GLY A 62 16.99 2.65 12.17
CA GLY A 62 17.15 1.35 12.83
C GLY A 62 16.12 1.02 13.89
N LYS A 63 15.07 1.81 14.03
CA LYS A 63 14.02 1.55 15.01
C LYS A 63 13.15 0.34 14.69
N GLN A 64 13.26 -0.19 13.45
CA GLN A 64 12.49 -1.38 13.07
C GLN A 64 13.37 -2.44 12.37
N ARG A 65 13.53 -3.57 13.02
CA ARG A 65 14.32 -4.75 12.55
C ARG A 65 13.77 -5.45 11.30
N ARG A 66 12.65 -4.99 10.72
CA ARG A 66 11.91 -5.66 9.65
C ARG A 66 11.87 -4.87 8.35
N PHE A 67 12.47 -3.71 8.33
CA PHE A 67 12.46 -2.87 7.15
C PHE A 67 13.62 -3.24 6.23
N ASN A 68 13.32 -3.58 4.98
CA ASN A 68 14.30 -3.74 3.92
C ASN A 68 14.20 -2.54 2.98
N PRO A 69 15.12 -1.57 3.03
CA PRO A 69 15.09 -0.38 2.18
C PRO A 69 15.08 -0.73 0.68
N GLU A 70 15.79 -1.78 0.29
CA GLU A 70 15.90 -2.23 -1.10
C GLU A 70 14.54 -2.63 -1.65
N ARG A 71 13.81 -3.44 -0.90
CA ARG A 71 12.45 -3.86 -1.29
C ARG A 71 11.47 -2.70 -1.31
N CYS A 72 11.57 -1.79 -0.37
CA CYS A 72 10.72 -0.60 -0.36
C CYS A 72 10.94 0.25 -1.61
N ILE A 73 12.20 0.51 -1.96
CA ILE A 73 12.57 1.25 -3.17
C ILE A 73 12.10 0.50 -4.42
N HIS A 74 12.28 -0.82 -4.45
CA HIS A 74 11.80 -1.67 -5.55
C HIS A 74 10.28 -1.56 -5.72
N TYR A 75 9.50 -1.70 -4.65
CA TYR A 75 8.05 -1.54 -4.73
C TYR A 75 7.62 -0.14 -5.14
N MET A 76 8.26 0.89 -4.62
CA MET A 76 7.98 2.27 -5.02
C MET A 76 8.28 2.51 -6.50
N TYR A 77 9.27 1.81 -7.04
CA TYR A 77 9.60 1.90 -8.46
C TYR A 77 8.61 1.12 -9.33
N GLU A 78 8.22 -0.09 -8.96
CA GLU A 78 7.18 -0.84 -9.68
C GLU A 78 5.86 -0.07 -9.78
N MET A 79 5.64 0.87 -8.85
CA MET A 79 4.52 1.79 -8.85
C MET A 79 4.77 3.05 -9.68
N HIS A 80 5.98 3.23 -10.19
CA HIS A 80 6.33 4.38 -11.01
C HIS A 80 5.60 4.31 -12.35
N ASP A 81 5.04 5.44 -12.77
CA ASP A 81 4.46 5.62 -14.09
C ASP A 81 5.27 6.68 -14.82
N ASP A 82 5.92 6.27 -15.91
CA ASP A 82 6.71 7.18 -16.75
C ASP A 82 5.88 8.33 -17.36
N ASN A 83 4.55 8.16 -17.40
CA ASN A 83 3.62 9.19 -17.86
C ASN A 83 3.09 10.11 -16.74
N SER A 84 3.45 9.84 -15.48
CA SER A 84 3.01 10.69 -14.36
C SER A 84 3.88 11.95 -14.29
N PRO A 85 3.27 13.14 -14.11
CA PRO A 85 4.02 14.38 -13.92
C PRO A 85 4.85 14.38 -12.63
N MET A 86 4.56 13.49 -11.70
CA MET A 86 5.32 13.28 -10.47
C MET A 86 5.43 11.80 -10.16
N PRO A 87 6.64 11.25 -9.97
CA PRO A 87 6.81 9.87 -9.54
C PRO A 87 6.05 9.58 -8.23
N PHE A 88 5.46 8.39 -8.13
CA PHE A 88 4.78 7.94 -6.90
C PHE A 88 5.61 8.23 -5.64
N PHE A 89 6.90 8.02 -5.74
CA PHE A 89 7.83 8.29 -4.67
C PHE A 89 7.82 9.76 -4.21
N GLY A 90 7.81 10.70 -5.14
CA GLY A 90 7.73 12.15 -4.81
C GLY A 90 6.41 12.50 -4.12
N MET A 91 5.31 11.93 -4.58
CA MET A 91 3.98 12.12 -3.97
C MET A 91 3.95 11.54 -2.55
N PHE A 92 4.48 10.33 -2.36
CA PHE A 92 4.57 9.69 -1.06
C PHE A 92 5.42 10.51 -0.09
N MET A 93 6.56 11.02 -0.56
CA MET A 93 7.44 11.85 0.25
C MET A 93 6.81 13.18 0.62
N GLY A 94 6.09 13.80 -0.30
CA GLY A 94 5.32 15.02 0.00
C GLY A 94 4.29 14.79 1.10
N ALA A 95 3.54 13.70 1.00
CA ALA A 95 2.56 13.30 2.01
C ALA A 95 3.21 13.02 3.37
N PHE A 96 4.37 12.34 3.38
CA PHE A 96 5.12 12.05 4.61
C PHE A 96 5.61 13.30 5.33
N VAL A 97 6.17 14.26 4.59
CA VAL A 97 6.71 15.50 5.20
C VAL A 97 5.61 16.33 5.87
N GLU A 98 4.41 16.32 5.30
CA GLU A 98 3.26 17.03 5.84
C GLU A 98 2.57 16.30 7.00
N ASN A 99 2.73 14.97 7.11
CA ASN A 99 2.03 14.11 8.07
C ASN A 99 3.01 13.17 8.79
N LYS A 100 3.97 13.73 9.52
CA LYS A 100 5.07 12.98 10.18
C LYS A 100 4.63 12.05 11.30
N GLU A 101 3.46 12.25 11.87
CA GLU A 101 2.87 11.43 12.93
C GLU A 101 2.38 10.06 12.44
N VAL A 102 2.17 9.89 11.15
CA VAL A 102 1.65 8.65 10.57
C VAL A 102 2.72 7.56 10.54
N ASN A 103 2.41 6.39 11.06
CA ASN A 103 3.29 5.22 11.00
C ASN A 103 3.23 4.56 9.61
N PHE A 104 3.94 5.13 8.64
CA PHE A 104 3.97 4.61 7.26
C PHE A 104 4.88 3.38 7.08
N ILE A 105 5.74 3.06 8.04
CA ILE A 105 6.73 1.97 7.92
C ILE A 105 6.01 0.62 7.79
N ASP A 106 4.98 0.41 8.60
CA ASP A 106 4.20 -0.82 8.52
C ASP A 106 3.45 -0.95 7.18
N ALA A 107 2.97 0.17 6.63
CA ALA A 107 2.31 0.18 5.32
C ALA A 107 3.23 -0.27 4.16
N LEU A 108 4.55 -0.08 4.32
CA LEU A 108 5.58 -0.50 3.37
C LEU A 108 6.26 -1.82 3.76
N ALA A 109 5.83 -2.46 4.86
CA ALA A 109 6.34 -3.77 5.21
C ALA A 109 6.04 -4.78 4.09
N GLN A 110 7.02 -5.64 3.79
CA GLN A 110 6.95 -6.58 2.66
C GLN A 110 5.62 -7.34 2.61
N HIS A 111 5.20 -7.95 3.72
CA HIS A 111 3.98 -8.74 3.78
C HIS A 111 2.72 -7.90 3.53
N GLN A 112 2.71 -6.62 3.92
CA GLN A 112 1.61 -5.70 3.64
C GLN A 112 1.54 -5.37 2.14
N VAL A 113 2.66 -4.97 1.55
CA VAL A 113 2.72 -4.62 0.12
C VAL A 113 2.38 -5.83 -0.75
N GLU A 114 3.03 -6.97 -0.52
CA GLU A 114 2.83 -8.18 -1.30
C GLU A 114 1.39 -8.72 -1.22
N SER A 115 0.75 -8.61 -0.05
CA SER A 115 -0.65 -9.05 0.10
C SER A 115 -1.62 -8.18 -0.69
N LYS A 116 -1.36 -6.88 -0.76
CA LYS A 116 -2.18 -5.93 -1.52
C LYS A 116 -1.95 -6.07 -3.03
N ILE A 117 -0.70 -6.25 -3.46
CA ILE A 117 -0.38 -6.57 -4.87
C ILE A 117 -1.08 -7.87 -5.28
N TRP A 118 -1.00 -8.91 -4.45
CA TRP A 118 -1.69 -10.17 -4.71
C TRP A 118 -3.20 -9.97 -4.92
N LEU A 119 -3.87 -9.23 -4.02
CA LEU A 119 -5.30 -8.95 -4.15
C LEU A 119 -5.63 -8.22 -5.46
N LEU A 120 -4.90 -7.15 -5.77
CA LEU A 120 -5.14 -6.37 -6.98
C LEU A 120 -4.87 -7.19 -8.24
N THR A 121 -3.84 -8.06 -8.23
CA THR A 121 -3.54 -8.97 -9.33
C THR A 121 -4.68 -9.95 -9.59
N GLU A 122 -5.26 -10.54 -8.54
CA GLU A 122 -6.38 -11.46 -8.70
C GLU A 122 -7.64 -10.74 -9.18
N LEU A 123 -7.88 -9.50 -8.73
CA LEU A 123 -8.99 -8.68 -9.27
C LEU A 123 -8.78 -8.36 -10.75
N GLU A 124 -7.56 -8.03 -11.18
CA GLU A 124 -7.24 -7.80 -12.61
C GLU A 124 -7.47 -9.05 -13.46
N ARG A 125 -7.10 -10.24 -12.94
CA ARG A 125 -7.30 -11.52 -13.65
C ARG A 125 -8.77 -11.84 -13.93
N LEU A 126 -9.69 -11.31 -13.13
CA LEU A 126 -11.13 -11.43 -13.40
C LEU A 126 -11.58 -10.62 -14.61
N GLY A 127 -10.74 -9.72 -15.13
CA GLY A 127 -10.99 -8.95 -16.35
C GLY A 127 -12.15 -7.95 -16.25
N LYS A 128 -12.63 -7.65 -15.03
CA LYS A 128 -13.72 -6.70 -14.80
C LYS A 128 -13.16 -5.32 -14.48
N LYS A 129 -13.86 -4.29 -14.93
CA LYS A 129 -13.63 -2.89 -14.57
C LYS A 129 -14.85 -2.36 -13.83
N TYR A 130 -14.62 -1.45 -12.90
CA TYR A 130 -15.65 -0.94 -11.99
C TYR A 130 -15.80 0.57 -12.15
N ASP A 131 -16.99 1.09 -11.88
CA ASP A 131 -17.23 2.52 -11.88
C ASP A 131 -16.85 3.15 -10.53
N ASN A 132 -17.23 2.52 -9.41
CA ASN A 132 -17.03 3.03 -8.07
C ASN A 132 -16.48 1.96 -7.13
N GLY A 133 -15.21 2.07 -6.77
CA GLY A 133 -14.56 1.21 -5.79
C GLY A 133 -14.53 1.86 -4.40
N LEU A 134 -14.67 1.04 -3.36
CA LEU A 134 -14.50 1.43 -1.96
C LEU A 134 -13.40 0.58 -1.31
N PHE A 135 -12.41 1.22 -0.71
CA PHE A 135 -11.49 0.56 0.22
C PHE A 135 -11.94 0.83 1.65
N ILE A 136 -12.24 -0.22 2.41
CA ILE A 136 -12.56 -0.18 3.84
C ILE A 136 -11.27 -0.46 4.62
N GLY A 137 -10.93 0.40 5.58
CA GLY A 137 -9.65 0.34 6.29
C GLY A 137 -8.48 0.55 5.32
N GLY A 138 -8.65 1.47 4.36
CA GLY A 138 -7.67 1.68 3.29
C GLY A 138 -6.43 2.45 3.71
N TRP A 139 -6.40 2.89 4.98
CA TRP A 139 -5.26 3.51 5.65
C TRP A 139 -4.61 4.61 4.78
N LEU A 140 -3.30 4.50 4.47
CA LEU A 140 -2.54 5.50 3.73
C LEU A 140 -2.91 5.63 2.24
N GLY A 141 -3.92 4.88 1.76
CA GLY A 141 -4.42 4.97 0.38
C GLY A 141 -3.46 4.46 -0.69
N ILE A 142 -2.43 3.70 -0.33
CA ILE A 142 -1.46 3.13 -1.28
C ILE A 142 -2.16 2.15 -2.22
N SER A 143 -3.00 1.27 -1.67
CA SER A 143 -3.77 0.31 -2.48
C SER A 143 -4.78 1.00 -3.39
N SER A 144 -5.38 2.11 -2.93
CA SER A 144 -6.26 2.96 -3.72
C SER A 144 -5.53 3.60 -4.89
N TYR A 145 -4.31 4.09 -4.65
CA TYR A 145 -3.44 4.60 -5.71
C TYR A 145 -3.19 3.55 -6.79
N TRP A 146 -2.80 2.33 -6.40
CA TRP A 146 -2.52 1.26 -7.36
C TRP A 146 -3.75 0.82 -8.12
N ALA A 147 -4.89 0.73 -7.46
CA ALA A 147 -6.13 0.34 -8.10
C ALA A 147 -6.59 1.37 -9.16
N LEU A 148 -6.41 2.67 -8.90
CA LEU A 148 -6.64 3.73 -9.89
C LEU A 148 -5.67 3.65 -11.05
N LYS A 149 -4.37 3.49 -10.74
CA LYS A 149 -3.33 3.38 -11.76
C LYS A 149 -3.54 2.18 -12.69
N LYS A 150 -4.00 1.06 -12.17
CA LYS A 150 -4.37 -0.15 -12.93
C LYS A 150 -5.73 -0.02 -13.62
N GLU A 151 -6.38 1.13 -13.50
CA GLU A 151 -7.72 1.36 -14.03
C GLU A 151 -8.71 0.28 -13.59
N LEU A 152 -8.54 -0.25 -12.38
CA LEU A 152 -9.43 -1.25 -11.82
C LEU A 152 -10.82 -0.67 -11.59
N ALA A 153 -10.88 0.57 -11.09
CA ALA A 153 -12.10 1.36 -10.97
C ALA A 153 -11.87 2.79 -11.46
N LYS A 154 -12.91 3.46 -11.96
CA LYS A 154 -12.83 4.86 -12.39
C LYS A 154 -12.71 5.81 -11.20
N ASN A 155 -13.49 5.52 -10.15
CA ASN A 155 -13.50 6.29 -8.91
C ASN A 155 -13.19 5.35 -7.75
N ILE A 156 -12.43 5.83 -6.78
CA ILE A 156 -12.12 5.09 -5.55
C ILE A 156 -12.32 6.00 -4.35
N THR A 157 -13.12 5.51 -3.41
CA THR A 157 -13.23 6.06 -2.07
C THR A 157 -12.33 5.26 -1.13
N ASN A 158 -11.45 5.95 -0.39
CA ASN A 158 -10.61 5.38 0.66
C ASN A 158 -11.22 5.73 2.01
N LEU A 159 -11.84 4.76 2.66
CA LEU A 159 -12.49 4.91 3.96
C LEU A 159 -11.55 4.40 5.06
N ASP A 160 -11.30 5.22 6.06
CA ASP A 160 -10.59 4.85 7.27
C ASP A 160 -11.11 5.65 8.47
N LEU A 161 -10.94 5.10 9.67
CA LEU A 161 -11.31 5.80 10.91
C LEU A 161 -10.24 6.84 11.30
N ASP A 162 -8.98 6.60 10.93
CA ASP A 162 -7.85 7.47 11.23
C ASP A 162 -7.81 8.68 10.29
N GLU A 163 -8.16 9.85 10.84
CA GLU A 163 -8.13 11.12 10.11
C GLU A 163 -6.73 11.48 9.61
N SER A 164 -5.67 11.12 10.36
CA SER A 164 -4.28 11.39 9.96
C SER A 164 -3.90 10.54 8.75
N ALA A 165 -4.32 9.28 8.72
CA ALA A 165 -4.11 8.39 7.59
C ALA A 165 -4.86 8.90 6.35
N ILE A 166 -6.07 9.40 6.51
CA ILE A 166 -6.84 9.99 5.38
C ILE A 166 -6.18 11.27 4.87
N LYS A 167 -5.68 12.16 5.72
CA LYS A 167 -4.92 13.35 5.28
C LYS A 167 -3.68 12.96 4.46
N PHE A 168 -2.95 11.93 4.91
CA PHE A 168 -1.83 11.40 4.15
C PHE A 168 -2.30 10.84 2.80
N SER A 169 -3.34 10.04 2.82
CA SER A 169 -3.93 9.40 1.65
C SER A 169 -4.44 10.41 0.60
N ASP A 170 -5.09 11.48 1.04
CA ASP A 170 -5.53 12.60 0.18
C ASP A 170 -4.35 13.28 -0.49
N LYS A 171 -3.27 13.50 0.26
CA LYS A 171 -2.07 14.11 -0.29
C LYS A 171 -1.39 13.20 -1.31
N LEU A 172 -1.23 11.90 -0.98
CA LEU A 172 -0.65 10.90 -1.87
C LEU A 172 -1.42 10.80 -3.19
N ASN A 173 -2.74 10.87 -3.13
CA ASN A 173 -3.62 10.70 -4.27
C ASN A 173 -4.10 12.01 -4.91
N SER A 174 -3.52 13.16 -4.55
CA SER A 174 -4.00 14.50 -4.94
C SER A 174 -4.08 14.73 -6.45
N PHE A 175 -3.33 13.99 -7.25
CA PHE A 175 -3.34 14.07 -8.73
C PHE A 175 -4.34 13.12 -9.39
N ASN A 176 -4.99 12.26 -8.62
CA ASN A 176 -5.96 11.30 -9.14
C ASN A 176 -7.38 11.87 -9.04
N ALA A 177 -7.93 12.35 -10.15
CA ALA A 177 -9.27 12.96 -10.17
C ALA A 177 -10.39 12.01 -9.68
N GLY A 178 -10.19 10.70 -9.80
CA GLY A 178 -11.15 9.68 -9.34
C GLY A 178 -10.97 9.29 -7.86
N TYR A 179 -10.06 9.93 -7.10
CA TYR A 179 -9.80 9.59 -5.72
C TYR A 179 -10.61 10.47 -4.74
N LYS A 180 -11.05 9.83 -3.62
CA LYS A 180 -11.67 10.53 -2.49
C LYS A 180 -11.31 9.83 -1.18
N GLY A 181 -10.71 10.53 -0.23
CA GLY A 181 -10.55 10.10 1.16
C GLY A 181 -11.78 10.43 2.01
N VAL A 182 -12.13 9.55 2.95
CA VAL A 182 -13.22 9.73 3.91
C VAL A 182 -12.78 9.23 5.28
N ALA A 183 -12.65 10.14 6.25
CA ALA A 183 -12.42 9.79 7.65
C ALA A 183 -13.78 9.53 8.32
N LYS A 184 -14.12 8.24 8.49
CA LYS A 184 -15.40 7.85 9.08
C LYS A 184 -15.38 6.39 9.56
N ASP A 185 -16.16 6.09 10.61
CA ASP A 185 -16.38 4.70 11.02
C ASP A 185 -17.16 3.96 9.94
N VAL A 186 -16.72 2.74 9.63
CA VAL A 186 -17.41 1.83 8.71
C VAL A 186 -18.83 1.53 9.16
N ALA A 187 -19.09 1.55 10.46
CA ALA A 187 -20.44 1.34 11.03
C ALA A 187 -21.45 2.39 10.56
N ASP A 188 -21.01 3.62 10.33
CA ASP A 188 -21.85 4.75 9.93
C ASP A 188 -21.79 5.06 8.43
N PHE A 189 -21.03 4.27 7.65
CA PHE A 189 -20.81 4.53 6.23
C PHE A 189 -21.92 3.95 5.37
N ASP A 190 -22.32 4.69 4.33
CA ASP A 190 -23.29 4.25 3.32
C ASP A 190 -22.57 3.55 2.16
N PHE A 191 -22.95 2.30 1.88
CA PHE A 191 -22.37 1.47 0.83
C PHE A 191 -23.09 1.56 -0.52
N ASN A 192 -24.14 2.35 -0.64
CA ASN A 192 -24.93 2.46 -1.86
C ASN A 192 -24.08 3.05 -3.01
N GLY A 193 -24.23 2.47 -4.20
CA GLY A 193 -23.59 2.96 -5.42
C GLY A 193 -22.12 2.52 -5.61
N TYR A 194 -21.61 1.62 -4.77
CA TYR A 194 -20.32 0.98 -4.99
C TYR A 194 -20.51 -0.39 -5.65
N ASP A 195 -19.81 -0.63 -6.75
CA ASP A 195 -19.83 -1.89 -7.50
C ASP A 195 -18.61 -2.79 -7.19
N LEU A 196 -17.59 -2.24 -6.51
CA LEU A 196 -16.45 -2.96 -5.94
C LEU A 196 -16.19 -2.50 -4.50
N ILE A 197 -16.13 -3.44 -3.55
CA ILE A 197 -15.74 -3.18 -2.17
C ILE A 197 -14.54 -4.04 -1.81
N ILE A 198 -13.48 -3.41 -1.31
CA ILE A 198 -12.23 -4.05 -0.91
C ILE A 198 -12.00 -3.79 0.58
N ASN A 199 -11.82 -4.85 1.36
CA ASN A 199 -11.44 -4.79 2.75
C ASN A 199 -10.18 -5.63 2.99
N THR A 200 -9.05 -4.98 3.24
CA THR A 200 -7.76 -5.64 3.52
C THR A 200 -7.40 -5.66 5.01
N SER A 201 -8.34 -5.24 5.86
CA SER A 201 -8.18 -5.04 7.30
C SER A 201 -9.37 -5.63 8.07
N SER A 202 -9.97 -6.71 7.55
CA SER A 202 -11.19 -7.27 8.14
C SER A 202 -10.98 -7.85 9.54
N GLU A 203 -9.75 -8.16 9.92
CA GLU A 203 -9.34 -8.58 11.24
C GLU A 203 -9.51 -7.50 12.32
N HIS A 204 -9.57 -6.22 11.94
CA HIS A 204 -9.69 -5.08 12.87
C HIS A 204 -11.14 -4.64 13.11
N MET A 205 -12.13 -5.24 12.46
CA MET A 205 -13.52 -4.81 12.56
C MET A 205 -14.49 -6.00 12.56
N ASN A 206 -15.69 -5.79 13.12
CA ASN A 206 -16.74 -6.81 13.02
C ASN A 206 -17.26 -6.94 11.56
N THR A 207 -18.12 -7.93 11.32
CA THR A 207 -18.60 -8.26 9.98
C THR A 207 -19.89 -7.55 9.57
N ASP A 208 -20.50 -6.75 10.44
CA ASP A 208 -21.84 -6.15 10.24
C ASP A 208 -21.91 -5.24 9.00
N TRP A 209 -20.78 -4.64 8.61
CA TRP A 209 -20.67 -3.85 7.40
C TRP A 209 -21.03 -4.67 6.15
N PHE A 210 -20.65 -5.97 6.13
CA PHE A 210 -20.89 -6.85 4.98
C PHE A 210 -22.39 -7.08 4.73
N ASP A 211 -23.21 -7.14 5.78
CA ASP A 211 -24.66 -7.33 5.63
C ASP A 211 -25.36 -6.12 5.00
N ARG A 212 -24.74 -4.94 5.08
CA ARG A 212 -25.26 -3.70 4.48
C ARG A 212 -24.83 -3.48 3.03
N VAL A 213 -23.91 -4.31 2.52
CA VAL A 213 -23.47 -4.26 1.13
C VAL A 213 -24.61 -4.76 0.22
N GLU A 214 -24.87 -4.05 -0.88
CA GLU A 214 -25.87 -4.43 -1.86
C GLU A 214 -25.59 -5.78 -2.51
N LYS A 215 -26.63 -6.57 -2.74
CA LYS A 215 -26.51 -7.85 -3.46
C LYS A 215 -26.07 -7.61 -4.90
N GLY A 216 -25.10 -8.39 -5.34
CA GLY A 216 -24.50 -8.26 -6.67
C GLY A 216 -23.22 -7.45 -6.70
N THR A 217 -22.87 -6.75 -5.61
CA THR A 217 -21.59 -6.05 -5.49
C THR A 217 -20.41 -7.03 -5.48
N MET A 218 -19.35 -6.71 -6.21
CA MET A 218 -18.09 -7.41 -6.10
C MET A 218 -17.40 -7.07 -4.78
N VAL A 219 -17.00 -8.07 -4.03
CA VAL A 219 -16.32 -7.88 -2.73
C VAL A 219 -15.02 -8.67 -2.70
N ALA A 220 -13.94 -8.01 -2.28
CA ALA A 220 -12.64 -8.62 -2.04
C ALA A 220 -12.23 -8.40 -0.59
N ILE A 221 -11.95 -9.49 0.14
CA ILE A 221 -11.69 -9.47 1.57
C ILE A 221 -10.37 -10.17 1.85
N GLN A 222 -9.53 -9.56 2.69
CA GLN A 222 -8.40 -10.22 3.30
C GLN A 222 -8.56 -10.23 4.82
N SER A 223 -8.09 -11.31 5.46
CA SER A 223 -7.93 -11.48 6.90
C SER A 223 -6.69 -12.32 7.18
N ASN A 224 -6.40 -12.59 8.45
CA ASN A 224 -5.23 -13.38 8.87
C ASN A 224 -5.52 -14.19 10.13
N ASP A 225 -4.56 -15.08 10.48
CA ASP A 225 -4.56 -15.89 11.71
C ASP A 225 -3.61 -15.31 12.80
N PHE A 226 -3.28 -14.03 12.72
CA PHE A 226 -2.37 -13.39 13.66
C PHE A 226 -3.13 -12.86 14.89
N HIS A 227 -3.30 -13.72 15.90
CA HIS A 227 -4.08 -13.45 17.10
C HIS A 227 -3.32 -12.69 18.21
N GLU A 228 -2.02 -12.40 17.99
CA GLU A 228 -1.15 -11.82 19.04
C GLU A 228 -1.30 -10.29 19.19
N ILE A 229 -2.15 -9.66 18.41
CA ILE A 229 -2.40 -8.20 18.42
C ILE A 229 -3.78 -7.94 18.99
N GLU A 230 -3.86 -7.09 20.01
CA GLU A 230 -5.11 -6.77 20.71
C GLU A 230 -6.18 -6.18 19.79
N GLU A 231 -5.74 -5.38 18.81
CA GLU A 231 -6.62 -4.76 17.82
C GLU A 231 -7.17 -5.74 16.78
N HIS A 232 -6.68 -6.98 16.75
CA HIS A 232 -7.17 -8.04 15.88
C HIS A 232 -8.38 -8.74 16.48
N ILE A 233 -9.52 -8.09 16.47
CA ILE A 233 -10.76 -8.58 17.11
C ILE A 233 -11.52 -9.62 16.28
N ASN A 234 -11.18 -9.78 14.99
CA ASN A 234 -11.92 -10.62 14.03
C ASN A 234 -11.00 -11.43 13.11
N THR A 235 -9.91 -11.97 13.65
CA THR A 235 -9.05 -12.92 12.95
C THR A 235 -9.80 -14.20 12.58
N VAL A 236 -9.23 -14.99 11.69
CA VAL A 236 -9.74 -16.32 11.30
C VAL A 236 -8.62 -17.34 11.35
N ASN A 237 -8.95 -18.59 11.67
CA ASN A 237 -7.96 -19.65 11.74
C ASN A 237 -7.63 -20.25 10.36
N ASP A 238 -8.57 -20.17 9.43
CA ASP A 238 -8.43 -20.73 8.10
C ASP A 238 -9.38 -20.08 7.08
N LEU A 239 -9.21 -20.46 5.82
CA LEU A 239 -10.02 -19.98 4.71
C LEU A 239 -11.50 -20.38 4.84
N THR A 240 -11.79 -21.54 5.44
CA THR A 240 -13.15 -22.02 5.65
C THR A 240 -13.90 -21.14 6.65
N GLU A 241 -13.22 -20.70 7.70
CA GLU A 241 -13.80 -19.75 8.66
C GLU A 241 -14.06 -18.39 8.01
N LEU A 242 -13.13 -17.88 7.18
CA LEU A 242 -13.33 -16.65 6.44
C LEU A 242 -14.55 -16.75 5.52
N GLN A 243 -14.73 -17.87 4.80
CA GLN A 243 -15.88 -18.12 3.95
C GLN A 243 -17.20 -18.16 4.72
N LYS A 244 -17.20 -18.70 5.92
CA LYS A 244 -18.40 -18.72 6.78
C LYS A 244 -18.75 -17.33 7.31
N LYS A 245 -17.74 -16.52 7.67
CA LYS A 245 -17.95 -15.15 8.15
C LYS A 245 -18.50 -14.24 7.06
N PHE A 246 -18.02 -14.41 5.83
CA PHE A 246 -18.43 -13.63 4.67
C PHE A 246 -19.14 -14.52 3.64
N ASN A 247 -20.41 -14.81 3.91
CA ASN A 247 -21.21 -15.71 3.07
C ASN A 247 -21.55 -15.03 1.73
N MET A 248 -20.65 -15.14 0.76
CA MET A 248 -20.81 -14.65 -0.60
C MET A 248 -21.76 -15.56 -1.40
N LYS A 249 -22.55 -14.96 -2.29
CA LYS A 249 -23.38 -15.69 -3.25
C LYS A 249 -22.55 -16.57 -4.18
N GLU A 250 -21.40 -16.03 -4.61
CA GLU A 250 -20.46 -16.69 -5.50
C GLU A 250 -19.04 -16.33 -5.12
N ILE A 251 -18.17 -17.33 -4.96
CA ILE A 251 -16.74 -17.13 -4.73
C ILE A 251 -16.02 -17.33 -6.05
N LEU A 252 -15.40 -16.28 -6.57
CA LEU A 252 -14.66 -16.28 -7.82
C LEU A 252 -13.17 -16.59 -7.61
N TYR A 253 -12.66 -16.24 -6.44
CA TYR A 253 -11.29 -16.56 -6.03
C TYR A 253 -11.23 -16.78 -4.51
N SER A 254 -10.41 -17.71 -4.11
CA SER A 254 -10.02 -17.89 -2.70
C SER A 254 -8.56 -18.37 -2.64
N GLY A 255 -7.82 -17.88 -1.67
CA GLY A 255 -6.40 -18.24 -1.54
C GLY A 255 -5.84 -18.00 -0.16
N VAL A 256 -4.68 -18.62 0.08
CA VAL A 256 -3.87 -18.47 1.29
C VAL A 256 -2.46 -18.08 0.87
N ARG A 257 -1.88 -17.12 1.57
CA ARG A 257 -0.50 -16.72 1.43
C ARG A 257 0.22 -16.80 2.77
N ASP A 258 1.34 -17.49 2.78
CA ASP A 258 2.27 -17.50 3.91
C ASP A 258 2.99 -16.13 3.98
N CYS A 259 2.94 -15.50 5.16
CA CYS A 259 3.60 -14.23 5.47
C CYS A 259 4.64 -14.41 6.60
N ASP A 260 5.34 -15.54 6.64
CA ASP A 260 6.38 -15.97 7.59
C ASP A 260 5.88 -16.14 9.05
N ARG A 261 5.05 -15.23 9.55
CA ARG A 261 4.55 -15.22 10.94
C ARG A 261 3.10 -15.58 11.07
N TYR A 262 2.35 -15.47 9.99
CA TYR A 262 0.92 -15.73 9.92
C TYR A 262 0.52 -16.02 8.48
N ASN A 263 -0.63 -16.61 8.31
CA ASN A 263 -1.25 -16.79 6.99
C ASN A 263 -2.19 -15.63 6.69
N ARG A 264 -2.11 -15.09 5.49
CA ARG A 264 -3.09 -14.16 4.95
C ARG A 264 -4.07 -14.92 4.08
N PHE A 265 -5.35 -14.81 4.41
CA PHE A 265 -6.45 -15.40 3.65
C PHE A 265 -7.10 -14.37 2.77
N MET A 266 -7.58 -14.77 1.60
CA MET A 266 -8.29 -13.90 0.68
C MET A 266 -9.51 -14.57 0.07
N LEU A 267 -10.60 -13.82 -0.03
CA LEU A 267 -11.79 -14.14 -0.80
C LEU A 267 -12.10 -13.01 -1.77
N ILE A 268 -12.46 -13.36 -3.00
CA ILE A 268 -13.05 -12.44 -3.98
C ILE A 268 -14.31 -13.10 -4.52
N GLY A 269 -15.41 -12.39 -4.49
CA GLY A 269 -16.69 -12.94 -4.93
C GLY A 269 -17.80 -11.90 -4.99
N VAL A 270 -19.00 -12.37 -5.22
CA VAL A 270 -20.20 -11.54 -5.33
C VAL A 270 -21.02 -11.68 -4.06
N LYS A 271 -21.43 -10.54 -3.48
CA LYS A 271 -22.36 -10.47 -2.34
C LYS A 271 -23.71 -11.08 -2.64
#